data_db0f3748db93bbf9ccae7652d6fce23a
#
_entry.id   db0f3748db93bbf9ccae7652d6fce23a
#
_cell.length_a   1.000
_cell.length_b   1.000
_cell.length_c   1.000
_cell.angle_alpha   90.00
_cell.angle_beta   90.00
_cell.angle_gamma   90.00
#
_symmetry.space_group_name_H-M   'P 1'
#
loop_
_entity.id
_entity.type
_entity.pdbx_description
1 polymer ?
#
loop_
_entity_poly.entity_id
_entity_poly.type
_entity_poly.pdbx_seq_one_letter_code
_entity_poly.pdbx_strand_id
1 'polypeptide(L)'
;MRGGGSSARTAIATSSRPDRPRLPDAHLSTPARHNGVVHAAAVCFDLHVPESRSLKAKRGAVRPIVDGIRHKYRLSVAEVDHQDQWQRAAIAVAVVAESDGRLRQVLEQVERYVAGAPDVELLDVSTAYLEPEDS
;
A
#
# COMPACT_ATOMS: atom_id res chain seq x y z
N MET A 1 -5.82 -17.82 -11.81
CA MET A 1 -5.41 -17.50 -11.81
C MET A 1 -4.63 -17.00 -10.98
N ARG A 2 -4.19 -16.68 -10.72
CA ARG A 2 -3.48 -16.35 -10.04
C ARG A 2 -3.91 -15.75 -9.06
N GLY A 3 -4.38 -15.86 -8.33
CA GLY A 3 -4.94 -15.31 -7.40
C GLY A 3 -4.30 -14.19 -6.90
N GLY A 4 -4.91 -13.18 -6.83
CA GLY A 4 -4.30 -12.02 -6.44
C GLY A 4 -3.75 -12.00 -5.09
N GLY A 5 -4.38 -12.62 -4.21
CA GLY A 5 -3.89 -12.55 -2.88
C GLY A 5 -2.53 -13.14 -2.74
N SER A 6 -2.28 -14.12 -3.48
CA SER A 6 -1.03 -14.71 -3.32
C SER A 6 0.02 -13.83 -3.90
N SER A 7 -0.32 -13.07 -4.86
CA SER A 7 0.63 -12.21 -5.37
C SER A 7 1.11 -11.20 -4.41
N ALA A 8 0.21 -10.65 -3.67
CA ALA A 8 0.60 -9.65 -2.71
C ALA A 8 1.56 -10.20 -1.72
N ARG A 9 1.29 -11.35 -1.27
CA ARG A 9 2.14 -11.89 -0.29
C ARG A 9 3.48 -12.17 -0.86
N THR A 10 3.50 -12.58 -2.06
CA THR A 10 4.75 -12.89 -2.66
C THR A 10 5.58 -11.67 -2.83
N ALA A 11 4.96 -10.60 -3.15
CA ALA A 11 5.72 -9.40 -3.34
C ALA A 11 6.49 -9.02 -2.12
N ILE A 12 5.91 -9.19 -1.00
CA ILE A 12 6.59 -8.85 0.19
C ILE A 12 7.74 -9.77 0.39
N ALA A 13 7.55 -10.99 0.15
CA ALA A 13 8.60 -11.90 0.40
C ALA A 13 9.74 -11.64 -0.51
N THR A 14 9.44 -11.22 -1.68
CA THR A 14 10.51 -11.07 -2.55
C THR A 14 11.33 -9.87 -2.27
N SER A 15 10.88 -9.08 -1.39
CA SER A 15 11.69 -7.96 -1.07
C SER A 15 13.04 -8.40 -0.69
N SER A 16 13.22 -9.62 -0.45
CA SER A 16 14.48 -10.04 -0.08
C SER A 16 15.25 -10.27 -1.28
N ARG A 17 15.71 -9.49 -2.04
CA ARG A 17 16.47 -9.74 -3.08
C ARG A 17 17.74 -10.29 -2.77
N PRO A 18 18.15 -11.37 -3.25
CA PRO A 18 19.39 -12.02 -2.89
C PRO A 18 20.59 -11.29 -3.38
N ASP A 19 20.43 -10.56 -4.38
CA ASP A 19 21.59 -9.90 -4.87
C ASP A 19 21.85 -8.59 -4.23
N ARG A 20 21.06 -8.21 -3.24
CA ARG A 20 21.34 -7.03 -2.58
C ARG A 20 22.60 -7.03 -1.87
N PRO A 21 23.31 -6.01 -1.86
CA PRO A 21 24.54 -5.95 -1.11
C PRO A 21 24.25 -6.06 0.32
N ARG A 22 25.11 -6.73 1.06
CA ARG A 22 24.90 -6.87 2.38
C ARG A 22 25.28 -5.67 3.06
N LEU A 23 24.53 -5.17 3.94
CA LEU A 23 24.87 -4.02 4.73
C LEU A 23 25.92 -4.35 5.73
N PRO A 24 26.67 -3.39 6.14
CA PRO A 24 27.71 -3.63 7.11
C PRO A 24 27.13 -4.14 8.40
N ASP A 25 27.85 -4.96 9.02
CA ASP A 25 27.35 -5.50 10.23
C ASP A 25 27.25 -4.50 11.29
N ALA A 26 27.95 -3.50 11.24
CA ALA A 26 27.92 -2.57 12.32
C ALA A 26 26.56 -2.09 12.60
N HIS A 27 25.81 -1.89 11.58
CA HIS A 27 24.55 -1.32 11.86
C HIS A 27 23.65 -2.33 12.50
N LEU A 28 23.97 -3.56 12.39
CA LEU A 28 23.12 -4.49 13.02
C LEU A 28 23.36 -4.57 14.47
N SER A 29 24.47 -4.17 14.88
CA SER A 29 24.73 -4.36 16.25
C SER A 29 24.06 -3.39 17.11
N THR A 30 23.55 -2.34 16.58
CA THR A 30 23.00 -1.47 17.47
C THR A 30 21.60 -1.57 17.66
N PRO A 31 20.91 -2.25 16.97
CA PRO A 31 19.56 -2.18 17.09
C PRO A 31 18.97 -2.45 18.35
N ALA A 32 19.60 -2.95 19.14
CA ALA A 32 19.00 -3.29 20.33
C ALA A 32 18.36 -2.17 20.99
N ARG A 33 18.61 -1.04 20.58
CA ARG A 33 18.07 -0.04 21.27
C ARG A 33 16.65 0.05 21.07
N HIS A 34 16.09 -0.36 20.01
CA HIS A 34 14.76 -0.18 19.73
C HIS A 34 13.99 -1.22 20.43
N ASN A 35 13.29 -0.92 21.39
CA ASN A 35 12.55 -1.93 22.03
C ASN A 35 11.17 -1.95 21.64
N GLY A 36 10.75 -1.30 20.65
CA GLY A 36 9.39 -1.37 20.24
C GLY A 36 9.22 -2.29 19.10
N VAL A 37 8.00 -2.54 18.72
CA VAL A 37 7.68 -3.34 17.62
C VAL A 37 7.42 -2.44 16.47
N VAL A 38 7.68 -2.82 15.27
CA VAL A 38 7.38 -2.05 14.10
C VAL A 38 5.90 -2.22 13.77
N HIS A 39 5.19 -1.16 13.65
CA HIS A 39 3.78 -1.19 13.28
C HIS A 39 3.67 -0.79 11.81
N ALA A 40 3.23 -1.72 10.99
CA ALA A 40 3.14 -1.47 9.56
C ALA A 40 1.98 -2.22 8.96
N ALA A 41 1.48 -1.73 7.86
CA ALA A 41 0.40 -2.38 7.16
C ALA A 41 0.45 -1.98 5.69
N ALA A 42 -0.10 -2.82 4.85
CA ALA A 42 -0.32 -2.50 3.46
C ALA A 42 -1.81 -2.59 3.22
N VAL A 43 -2.41 -1.56 2.68
CA VAL A 43 -3.83 -1.55 2.43
C VAL A 43 -4.04 -1.46 0.93
N CYS A 44 -4.96 -2.25 0.41
CA CYS A 44 -5.27 -2.26 -1.00
C CYS A 44 -6.69 -1.78 -1.18
N PHE A 45 -6.87 -0.84 -2.08
CA PHE A 45 -8.18 -0.30 -2.40
C PHE A 45 -8.55 -0.72 -3.81
N ASP A 46 -9.69 -1.36 -3.95
CA ASP A 46 -10.16 -1.79 -5.25
C ASP A 46 -11.18 -0.77 -5.71
N LEU A 47 -10.97 -0.20 -6.86
CA LEU A 47 -11.75 0.93 -7.33
C LEU A 47 -12.45 0.65 -8.63
N HIS A 48 -13.62 1.26 -8.78
CA HIS A 48 -14.35 1.25 -10.02
C HIS A 48 -14.35 2.66 -10.58
N VAL A 49 -14.06 2.79 -11.85
CA VAL A 49 -14.01 4.09 -12.51
C VAL A 49 -15.10 4.12 -13.56
N PRO A 50 -16.31 4.46 -13.17
CA PRO A 50 -17.49 4.20 -13.99
C PRO A 50 -17.54 4.89 -15.35
N GLU A 51 -16.97 6.05 -15.43
CA GLU A 51 -17.07 6.76 -16.67
C GLU A 51 -15.89 6.58 -17.59
N SER A 52 -14.97 5.71 -17.24
CA SER A 52 -13.77 5.62 -18.00
C SER A 52 -13.94 4.82 -19.27
N ARG A 53 -13.49 5.33 -20.38
CA ARG A 53 -13.56 4.64 -21.64
C ARG A 53 -12.22 4.42 -22.26
N SER A 54 -11.16 4.54 -21.54
CA SER A 54 -9.82 4.28 -22.03
C SER A 54 -8.87 4.20 -20.86
N LEU A 55 -7.70 3.67 -21.10
CA LEU A 55 -6.69 3.67 -20.05
C LEU A 55 -6.25 5.08 -19.71
N LYS A 56 -6.25 5.96 -20.69
CA LYS A 56 -5.88 7.32 -20.43
C LYS A 56 -6.91 8.00 -19.52
N ALA A 57 -8.19 7.75 -19.75
CA ALA A 57 -9.22 8.31 -18.90
C ALA A 57 -9.13 7.74 -17.50
N LYS A 58 -8.83 6.45 -17.37
CA LYS A 58 -8.69 5.85 -16.05
C LYS A 58 -7.52 6.47 -15.31
N ARG A 59 -6.42 6.69 -15.99
CA ARG A 59 -5.28 7.30 -15.33
C ARG A 59 -5.62 8.69 -14.87
N GLY A 60 -6.43 9.42 -15.65
CA GLY A 60 -6.85 10.75 -15.24
C GLY A 60 -7.67 10.74 -13.96
N ALA A 61 -8.41 9.67 -13.70
CA ALA A 61 -9.21 9.57 -12.49
C ALA A 61 -8.39 9.05 -11.32
N VAL A 62 -7.45 8.16 -11.57
CA VAL A 62 -6.71 7.50 -10.50
C VAL A 62 -5.46 8.27 -10.08
N ARG A 63 -4.79 8.90 -11.02
CA ARG A 63 -3.54 9.59 -10.69
C ARG A 63 -3.70 10.66 -9.61
N PRO A 64 -4.77 11.46 -9.59
CA PRO A 64 -4.91 12.42 -8.51
C PRO A 64 -4.99 11.76 -7.14
N ILE A 65 -5.58 10.57 -7.06
CA ILE A 65 -5.67 9.88 -5.80
C ILE A 65 -4.29 9.43 -5.37
N VAL A 66 -3.54 8.84 -6.29
CA VAL A 66 -2.20 8.36 -6.00
C VAL A 66 -1.30 9.53 -5.60
N ASP A 67 -1.37 10.62 -6.35
CA ASP A 67 -0.52 11.77 -6.05
C ASP A 67 -0.93 12.40 -4.73
N GLY A 68 -2.21 12.44 -4.45
CA GLY A 68 -2.66 13.00 -3.19
C GLY A 68 -2.18 12.19 -2.00
N ILE A 69 -2.19 10.87 -2.11
CA ILE A 69 -1.72 10.05 -1.02
C ILE A 69 -0.22 10.27 -0.83
N ARG A 70 0.52 10.37 -1.91
CA ARG A 70 1.96 10.61 -1.80
C ARG A 70 2.27 11.95 -1.17
N HIS A 71 1.57 12.99 -1.60
CA HIS A 71 1.93 14.32 -1.15
C HIS A 71 1.26 14.73 0.14
N LYS A 72 0.00 14.34 0.34
CA LYS A 72 -0.68 14.75 1.53
C LYS A 72 -0.29 13.90 2.71
N TYR A 73 -0.15 12.62 2.53
CA TYR A 73 0.12 11.72 3.63
C TYR A 73 1.56 11.21 3.63
N ARG A 74 2.31 11.52 2.59
CA ARG A 74 3.69 11.12 2.50
C ARG A 74 3.88 9.64 2.58
N LEU A 75 3.05 8.88 1.90
CA LEU A 75 3.08 7.43 1.94
C LEU A 75 3.48 6.88 0.59
N SER A 76 3.94 5.65 0.59
CA SER A 76 4.24 4.94 -0.62
C SER A 76 2.96 4.36 -1.19
N VAL A 77 2.72 4.54 -2.46
CA VAL A 77 1.52 4.06 -3.09
C VAL A 77 1.84 3.58 -4.49
N ALA A 78 1.19 2.52 -4.91
CA ALA A 78 1.41 1.96 -6.25
C ALA A 78 0.12 1.37 -6.78
N GLU A 79 -0.05 1.41 -8.08
CA GLU A 79 -1.15 0.69 -8.69
C GLU A 79 -0.71 -0.75 -8.84
N VAL A 80 -1.48 -1.69 -8.37
CA VAL A 80 -1.05 -3.07 -8.22
C VAL A 80 -1.84 -4.08 -9.02
N ASP A 81 -2.96 -3.68 -9.62
CA ASP A 81 -3.76 -4.65 -10.36
C ASP A 81 -4.66 -3.90 -11.33
N HIS A 82 -5.28 -4.64 -12.25
CA HIS A 82 -6.22 -4.11 -13.21
C HIS A 82 -5.61 -3.05 -14.14
N GLN A 83 -4.31 -3.16 -14.36
CA GLN A 83 -3.63 -2.09 -15.06
C GLN A 83 -4.07 -1.94 -16.51
N ASP A 84 -4.57 -2.99 -17.12
CA ASP A 84 -5.03 -2.91 -18.48
C ASP A 84 -6.55 -2.87 -18.60
N GLN A 85 -7.26 -2.65 -17.52
CA GLN A 85 -8.71 -2.51 -17.56
C GLN A 85 -9.09 -1.06 -17.46
N TRP A 86 -10.11 -0.66 -18.20
CA TRP A 86 -10.48 0.75 -18.26
C TRP A 86 -11.25 1.23 -17.04
N GLN A 87 -12.03 0.33 -16.42
CA GLN A 87 -12.93 0.76 -15.37
C GLN A 87 -12.61 0.15 -14.02
N ARG A 88 -11.47 -0.44 -13.89
CA ARG A 88 -11.05 -0.99 -12.61
C ARG A 88 -9.62 -0.56 -12.32
N ALA A 89 -9.35 -0.32 -11.07
CA ALA A 89 -8.00 -0.03 -10.61
C ALA A 89 -7.83 -0.56 -9.22
N ALA A 90 -6.63 -0.95 -8.87
CA ALA A 90 -6.34 -1.33 -7.51
C ALA A 90 -5.06 -0.63 -7.11
N ILE A 91 -5.10 0.07 -6.00
CA ILE A 91 -3.92 0.75 -5.51
C ILE A 91 -3.59 0.24 -4.14
N ALA A 92 -2.33 0.14 -3.84
CA ALA A 92 -1.87 -0.31 -2.54
C ALA A 92 -1.04 0.77 -1.90
N VAL A 93 -1.18 0.92 -0.59
CA VAL A 93 -0.50 1.95 0.16
C VAL A 93 0.19 1.29 1.33
N ALA A 94 1.43 1.62 1.57
CA ALA A 94 2.18 1.09 2.70
C ALA A 94 2.27 2.13 3.78
N VAL A 95 2.01 1.74 5.02
CA VAL A 95 2.01 2.65 6.15
C VAL A 95 2.85 2.07 7.26
N VAL A 96 3.72 2.89 7.82
CA VAL A 96 4.53 2.51 8.96
C VAL A 96 4.27 3.55 10.03
N ALA A 97 4.13 3.12 11.26
CA ALA A 97 3.88 4.05 12.35
C ALA A 97 4.55 3.58 13.63
N GLU A 98 4.70 4.52 14.54
CA GLU A 98 5.38 4.22 15.77
C GLU A 98 4.47 3.54 16.79
N SER A 99 3.19 3.48 16.55
CA SER A 99 2.26 2.82 17.47
C SER A 99 1.10 2.25 16.69
N ASP A 100 0.41 1.33 17.29
CA ASP A 100 -0.75 0.73 16.66
C ASP A 100 -1.85 1.76 16.50
N GLY A 101 -2.03 2.63 17.45
CA GLY A 101 -3.06 3.64 17.35
C GLY A 101 -2.79 4.60 16.22
N ARG A 102 -1.54 4.98 16.04
CA ARG A 102 -1.22 5.87 14.94
C ARG A 102 -1.39 5.15 13.61
N LEU A 103 -1.02 3.88 13.55
CA LEU A 103 -1.19 3.12 12.33
C LEU A 103 -2.67 3.09 11.93
N ARG A 104 -3.55 2.80 12.87
CA ARG A 104 -4.95 2.75 12.56
C ARG A 104 -5.51 4.09 12.17
N GLN A 105 -5.01 5.14 12.79
CA GLN A 105 -5.47 6.46 12.47
C GLN A 105 -5.11 6.84 11.03
N VAL A 106 -3.89 6.53 10.62
CA VAL A 106 -3.48 6.84 9.27
C VAL A 106 -4.24 6.01 8.25
N LEU A 107 -4.45 4.72 8.56
CA LEU A 107 -5.21 3.87 7.65
C LEU A 107 -6.62 4.40 7.46
N GLU A 108 -7.24 4.87 8.52
CA GLU A 108 -8.58 5.42 8.41
C GLU A 108 -8.61 6.69 7.61
N GLN A 109 -7.60 7.52 7.76
CA GLN A 109 -7.56 8.77 7.03
C GLN A 109 -7.40 8.51 5.55
N VAL A 110 -6.55 7.57 5.19
CA VAL A 110 -6.32 7.26 3.79
C VAL A 110 -7.56 6.63 3.19
N GLU A 111 -8.23 5.77 3.93
CA GLU A 111 -9.44 5.16 3.42
C GLU A 111 -10.51 6.20 3.16
N ARG A 112 -10.67 7.14 4.07
CA ARG A 112 -11.64 8.20 3.87
C ARG A 112 -11.29 9.06 2.67
N TYR A 113 -10.02 9.30 2.47
CA TYR A 113 -9.57 10.09 1.35
C TYR A 113 -9.92 9.39 0.04
N VAL A 114 -9.68 8.10 -0.04
CA VAL A 114 -9.96 7.35 -1.25
C VAL A 114 -11.46 7.23 -1.46
N ALA A 115 -12.21 6.99 -0.40
CA ALA A 115 -13.65 6.83 -0.52
C ALA A 115 -14.33 8.10 -0.97
N GLY A 116 -13.74 9.25 -0.67
CA GLY A 116 -14.33 10.52 -1.06
C GLY A 116 -13.82 11.06 -2.37
N ALA A 117 -12.99 10.33 -3.07
CA ALA A 117 -12.42 10.83 -4.30
C ALA A 117 -13.47 10.89 -5.40
N PRO A 118 -13.44 11.92 -6.22
CA PRO A 118 -14.40 12.01 -7.30
C PRO A 118 -14.06 11.02 -8.41
N ASP A 119 -14.98 10.69 -9.21
CA ASP A 119 -14.77 9.88 -10.39
C ASP A 119 -14.43 8.43 -10.14
N VAL A 120 -14.37 7.98 -8.91
CA VAL A 120 -14.13 6.57 -8.61
C VAL A 120 -15.08 6.12 -7.52
N GLU A 121 -15.32 4.83 -7.47
CA GLU A 121 -16.11 4.22 -6.41
C GLU A 121 -15.23 3.22 -5.72
N LEU A 122 -15.15 3.28 -4.40
CA LEU A 122 -14.37 2.33 -3.64
C LEU A 122 -15.18 1.06 -3.51
N LEU A 123 -14.66 -0.04 -4.05
CA LEU A 123 -15.37 -1.30 -4.02
C LEU A 123 -14.98 -2.17 -2.85
N ASP A 124 -13.74 -2.15 -2.49
CA ASP A 124 -13.27 -3.05 -1.45
C ASP A 124 -11.99 -2.53 -0.87
N VAL A 125 -11.75 -2.86 0.40
CA VAL A 125 -10.54 -2.49 1.09
C VAL A 125 -10.02 -3.73 1.78
N SER A 126 -8.77 -4.06 1.55
CA SER A 126 -8.18 -5.16 2.29
C SER A 126 -6.86 -4.71 2.88
N THR A 127 -6.58 -5.11 4.09
CA THR A 127 -5.41 -4.67 4.81
C THR A 127 -4.63 -5.85 5.33
N ALA A 128 -3.34 -5.81 5.11
CA ALA A 128 -2.44 -6.82 5.64
C ALA A 128 -1.52 -6.14 6.63
N TYR A 129 -1.49 -6.65 7.84
CA TYR A 129 -0.66 -6.06 8.89
C TYR A 129 0.62 -6.84 9.02
N LEU A 130 1.69 -6.15 9.34
CA LEU A 130 2.91 -6.82 9.66
C LEU A 130 2.76 -7.41 11.04
N GLU A 131 2.93 -8.71 11.16
CA GLU A 131 2.79 -9.35 12.43
C GLU A 131 4.12 -9.44 13.10
N PRO A 132 4.22 -9.06 14.32
CA PRO A 132 5.47 -9.17 15.02
C PRO A 132 5.84 -10.61 15.20
N GLU A 133 7.11 -10.91 15.17
CA GLU A 133 7.49 -12.19 15.38
C GLU A 133 7.32 -12.57 16.71
N ASP A 134 6.87 -13.62 17.00
CA ASP A 134 6.67 -14.03 18.25
C ASP A 134 7.74 -14.40 18.88
N SER A 135 8.63 -14.49 18.81
CA SER A 135 9.69 -14.90 19.45
C SER A 135 9.89 -15.10 20.52
#